data_87ec861ea2d5837fef709961f7b02c1f
#
_entry.id   87ec861ea2d5837fef709961f7b02c1f
#
_cell.length_a   1.000
_cell.length_b   1.000
_cell.length_c   1.000
_cell.angle_alpha   90.00
_cell.angle_beta   90.00
_cell.angle_gamma   90.00
#
_symmetry.space_group_name_H-M   'P 1'
#
loop_
_entity.id
_entity.type
_entity.pdbx_description
1 polymer ?
#
loop_
_entity_poly.entity_id
_entity_poly.type
_entity_poly.pdbx_seq_one_letter_code
_entity_poly.pdbx_strand_id
1 'polypeptide(L)'
;QIAKRFLLAKEMEANGLTPESIEFTNQALLRIIRQYTREAGVRNLEREIASICRKVAKEIVSNGNRRKIVISSKNIPKYLGVPKFRHGETEENSQVGLTTGLAWTEFGGELLVIEASIMEGTGRMVMTGKLGDVMQESVQAALSYVRTRAEQFGLPKNFYKKIDIHV
;
A
#
# COMPACT_ATOMS: atom_id res chain seq x y z
N GLN A 1 -9.19 14.77 9.00
CA GLN A 1 -9.69 15.82 9.93
C GLN A 1 -9.24 15.57 11.36
N ILE A 2 -9.37 14.33 11.91
CA ILE A 2 -8.97 13.97 13.29
C ILE A 2 -7.52 14.37 13.59
N ALA A 3 -6.59 14.02 12.70
CA ALA A 3 -5.18 14.35 12.88
C ALA A 3 -4.96 15.86 13.11
N LYS A 4 -5.57 16.71 12.28
CA LYS A 4 -5.42 18.15 12.36
C LYS A 4 -6.06 18.78 13.58
N ARG A 5 -7.24 18.29 13.97
CA ARG A 5 -8.03 18.90 15.05
C ARG A 5 -7.55 18.49 16.44
N PHE A 6 -7.03 17.27 16.56
CA PHE A 6 -6.74 16.67 17.86
C PHE A 6 -5.32 16.15 17.99
N LEU A 7 -4.85 15.29 17.06
CA LEU A 7 -3.58 14.60 17.27
C LEU A 7 -2.37 15.54 17.19
N LEU A 8 -2.36 16.49 16.26
CA LEU A 8 -1.26 17.43 16.14
C LEU A 8 -1.10 18.28 17.41
N ALA A 9 -2.19 18.88 17.87
CA ALA A 9 -2.16 19.72 19.08
C ALA A 9 -1.68 18.91 20.30
N LYS A 10 -2.27 17.73 20.51
CA LYS A 10 -1.92 16.82 21.59
C LYS A 10 -0.43 16.44 21.59
N GLU A 11 0.07 16.01 20.43
CA GLU A 11 1.46 15.52 20.35
C GLU A 11 2.49 16.64 20.34
N MET A 12 2.14 17.82 19.85
CA MET A 12 2.98 19.01 19.98
C MET A 12 3.11 19.42 21.44
N GLU A 13 2.01 19.55 22.17
CA GLU A 13 1.99 19.88 23.59
C GLU A 13 2.76 18.86 24.42
N ALA A 14 2.53 17.56 24.22
CA ALA A 14 3.21 16.47 24.92
C ALA A 14 4.73 16.47 24.72
N ASN A 15 5.23 17.08 23.65
CA ASN A 15 6.66 17.17 23.33
C ASN A 15 7.23 18.59 23.50
N GLY A 16 6.50 19.51 24.16
CA GLY A 16 6.95 20.86 24.41
C GLY A 16 7.12 21.72 23.17
N LEU A 17 6.40 21.41 22.10
CA LEU A 17 6.41 22.13 20.83
C LEU A 17 5.21 23.07 20.74
N THR A 18 5.40 24.20 20.04
CA THR A 18 4.36 25.18 19.78
C THR A 18 4.13 25.33 18.27
N PRO A 19 3.00 25.92 17.84
CA PRO A 19 2.74 26.18 16.43
C PRO A 19 3.80 27.07 15.75
N GLU A 20 4.56 27.83 16.53
CA GLU A 20 5.68 28.65 16.06
C GLU A 20 6.94 27.81 15.80
N SER A 21 7.06 26.66 16.46
CA SER A 21 8.24 25.79 16.35
C SER A 21 8.11 24.72 15.27
N ILE A 22 6.89 24.22 15.02
CA ILE A 22 6.63 23.14 14.06
C ILE A 22 5.31 23.36 13.30
N GLU A 23 5.28 22.94 12.04
CA GLU A 23 4.08 22.93 11.21
C GLU A 23 4.02 21.67 10.35
N PHE A 24 2.84 21.05 10.24
CA PHE A 24 2.59 19.92 9.35
C PHE A 24 1.77 20.34 8.14
N THR A 25 2.29 20.14 6.94
CA THR A 25 1.50 20.37 5.72
C THR A 25 0.46 19.26 5.55
N ASN A 26 -0.62 19.57 4.82
CA ASN A 26 -1.65 18.59 4.49
C ASN A 26 -1.10 17.38 3.74
N GLN A 27 -0.17 17.63 2.81
CA GLN A 27 0.50 16.60 2.03
C GLN A 27 1.37 15.70 2.89
N ALA A 28 2.00 16.25 3.95
CA ALA A 28 2.75 15.44 4.91
C ALA A 28 1.84 14.47 5.65
N LEU A 29 0.72 14.94 6.19
CA LEU A 29 -0.25 14.08 6.88
C LEU A 29 -0.79 12.98 5.97
N LEU A 30 -1.16 13.30 4.74
CA LEU A 30 -1.62 12.31 3.76
C LEU A 30 -0.52 11.28 3.45
N ARG A 31 0.73 11.72 3.33
CA ARG A 31 1.86 10.80 3.10
C ARG A 31 2.09 9.89 4.30
N ILE A 32 2.00 10.39 5.53
CA ILE A 32 2.13 9.56 6.74
C ILE A 32 1.03 8.49 6.73
N ILE A 33 -0.22 8.88 6.50
CA ILE A 33 -1.36 7.95 6.45
C ILE A 33 -1.13 6.87 5.40
N ARG A 34 -0.73 7.24 4.18
CA ARG A 34 -0.63 6.30 3.05
C ARG A 34 0.60 5.41 3.10
N GLN A 35 1.73 5.91 3.59
CA GLN A 35 3.01 5.24 3.46
C GLN A 35 3.61 4.75 4.79
N TYR A 36 3.10 5.19 5.93
CA TYR A 36 3.66 4.82 7.23
C TYR A 36 2.65 4.16 8.18
N THR A 37 1.35 4.23 7.85
CA THR A 37 0.29 3.58 8.65
C THR A 37 -0.61 2.71 7.79
N ARG A 38 -1.15 1.64 8.40
CA ARG A 38 -2.14 0.75 7.81
C ARG A 38 -3.06 0.29 8.95
N GLU A 39 -4.15 1.00 9.14
CA GLU A 39 -5.07 0.79 10.27
C GLU A 39 -6.46 1.36 9.97
N ALA A 40 -7.49 0.76 10.57
CA ALA A 40 -8.84 1.30 10.54
C ALA A 40 -9.03 2.48 11.51
N GLY A 41 -8.18 2.59 12.53
CA GLY A 41 -8.17 3.66 13.52
C GLY A 41 -7.15 4.76 13.25
N VAL A 42 -6.65 5.37 14.34
CA VAL A 42 -5.69 6.47 14.28
C VAL A 42 -4.49 6.31 15.24
N ARG A 43 -4.36 5.14 15.90
CA ARG A 43 -3.31 4.92 16.90
C ARG A 43 -1.90 4.92 16.33
N ASN A 44 -1.70 4.28 15.18
CA ASN A 44 -0.40 4.28 14.54
C ASN A 44 -0.08 5.65 13.94
N LEU A 45 -1.08 6.35 13.40
CA LEU A 45 -0.93 7.73 12.94
C LEU A 45 -0.49 8.65 14.08
N GLU A 46 -1.11 8.53 15.25
CA GLU A 46 -0.71 9.26 16.45
C GLU A 46 0.74 8.96 16.83
N ARG A 47 1.14 7.67 16.83
CA ARG A 47 2.51 7.26 17.14
C ARG A 47 3.54 7.81 16.16
N GLU A 48 3.24 7.85 14.87
CA GLU A 48 4.14 8.40 13.85
C GLU A 48 4.24 9.94 13.99
N ILE A 49 3.13 10.63 14.29
CA ILE A 49 3.14 12.07 14.59
C ILE A 49 3.99 12.34 15.85
N ALA A 50 3.77 11.59 16.93
CA ALA A 50 4.56 11.69 18.16
C ALA A 50 6.06 11.45 17.90
N SER A 51 6.41 10.48 17.06
CA SER A 51 7.80 10.22 16.66
C SER A 51 8.43 11.42 15.95
N ILE A 52 7.71 12.07 15.04
CA ILE A 52 8.18 13.28 14.38
C ILE A 52 8.37 14.40 15.40
N CYS A 53 7.37 14.65 16.27
CA CYS A 53 7.43 15.70 17.27
C CYS A 53 8.64 15.52 18.20
N ARG A 54 8.90 14.31 18.70
CA ARG A 54 10.08 14.01 19.54
C ARG A 54 11.40 14.32 18.83
N LYS A 55 11.51 13.93 17.54
CA LYS A 55 12.74 14.18 16.76
C LYS A 55 12.95 15.65 16.47
N VAL A 56 11.87 16.38 16.20
CA VAL A 56 11.89 17.84 16.02
C VAL A 56 12.27 18.53 17.32
N ALA A 57 11.69 18.14 18.45
CA ALA A 57 12.05 18.69 19.76
C ALA A 57 13.54 18.47 20.06
N LYS A 58 14.06 17.25 19.80
CA LYS A 58 15.49 16.96 19.92
C LYS A 58 16.34 17.84 18.99
N GLU A 59 15.92 18.02 17.73
CA GLU A 59 16.64 18.86 16.76
C GLU A 59 16.72 20.32 17.21
N ILE A 60 15.63 20.86 17.75
CA ILE A 60 15.57 22.23 18.27
C ILE A 60 16.52 22.39 19.46
N VAL A 61 16.48 21.46 20.41
CA VAL A 61 17.33 21.52 21.61
C VAL A 61 18.81 21.35 21.26
N SER A 62 19.14 20.39 20.40
CA SER A 62 20.54 20.09 20.05
C SER A 62 21.21 21.17 19.21
N ASN A 63 20.46 21.80 18.30
CA ASN A 63 21.00 22.77 17.34
C ASN A 63 20.78 24.22 17.75
N GLY A 64 20.05 24.49 18.85
CA GLY A 64 19.66 25.83 19.25
C GLY A 64 18.79 26.55 18.20
N ASN A 65 18.22 25.81 17.27
CA ASN A 65 17.49 26.35 16.12
C ASN A 65 16.12 26.87 16.56
N ARG A 66 15.94 28.18 16.50
CA ARG A 66 14.65 28.86 16.80
C ARG A 66 13.76 29.01 15.57
N ARG A 67 14.17 28.50 14.38
CA ARG A 67 13.36 28.62 13.17
C ARG A 67 12.27 27.54 13.15
N LYS A 68 11.09 27.93 12.72
CA LYS A 68 9.96 27.04 12.50
C LYS A 68 10.32 25.89 11.54
N ILE A 69 10.13 24.64 11.98
CA ILE A 69 10.38 23.46 11.17
C ILE A 69 9.07 23.05 10.48
N VAL A 70 9.06 23.07 9.16
CA VAL A 70 7.90 22.68 8.35
C VAL A 70 8.06 21.21 7.93
N ILE A 71 7.14 20.37 8.39
CA ILE A 71 7.05 18.97 7.99
C ILE A 71 6.25 18.89 6.68
N SER A 72 6.96 18.58 5.62
CA SER A 72 6.43 18.41 4.26
C SER A 72 6.51 16.97 3.82
N SER A 73 5.83 16.62 2.73
CA SER A 73 5.95 15.28 2.16
C SER A 73 7.40 14.89 1.83
N LYS A 74 8.25 15.85 1.47
CA LYS A 74 9.64 15.60 1.07
C LYS A 74 10.54 15.20 2.23
N ASN A 75 10.34 15.77 3.43
CA ASN A 75 11.24 15.55 4.57
C ASN A 75 10.74 14.51 5.59
N ILE A 76 9.57 13.89 5.39
CA ILE A 76 9.08 12.79 6.24
C ILE A 76 10.11 11.66 6.36
N PRO A 77 10.79 11.19 5.30
CA PRO A 77 11.78 10.12 5.42
C PRO A 77 12.94 10.44 6.36
N LYS A 78 13.28 11.72 6.56
CA LYS A 78 14.27 12.15 7.55
C LYS A 78 13.85 11.75 8.97
N TYR A 79 12.55 11.79 9.25
CA TYR A 79 12.01 11.53 10.59
C TYR A 79 11.50 10.11 10.78
N LEU A 80 10.86 9.52 9.77
CA LEU A 80 10.22 8.20 9.88
C LEU A 80 10.98 7.07 9.17
N GLY A 81 12.02 7.40 8.39
CA GLY A 81 12.77 6.43 7.60
C GLY A 81 12.07 6.08 6.28
N VAL A 82 12.40 4.92 5.75
CA VAL A 82 11.85 4.43 4.48
C VAL A 82 10.34 4.19 4.62
N PRO A 83 9.53 4.56 3.61
CA PRO A 83 8.11 4.24 3.59
C PRO A 83 7.84 2.74 3.84
N LYS A 84 6.91 2.45 4.74
CA LYS A 84 6.56 1.07 5.13
C LYS A 84 5.59 0.42 4.14
N PHE A 85 4.76 1.24 3.49
CA PHE A 85 3.71 0.79 2.58
C PHE A 85 3.80 1.53 1.26
N ARG A 86 3.60 0.80 0.17
CA ARG A 86 3.41 1.35 -1.18
C ARG A 86 1.91 1.33 -1.47
N HIS A 87 1.29 2.48 -1.51
CA HIS A 87 -0.15 2.58 -1.70
C HIS A 87 -0.45 3.03 -3.12
N GLY A 88 -1.20 2.20 -3.86
CA GLY A 88 -1.69 2.57 -5.20
C GLY A 88 -0.63 2.61 -6.30
N GLU A 89 0.56 2.03 -6.09
CA GLU A 89 1.52 1.85 -7.17
C GLU A 89 1.07 0.65 -8.03
N THR A 90 0.63 0.93 -9.24
CA THR A 90 0.47 -0.07 -10.30
C THR A 90 1.75 -0.10 -11.12
N GLU A 91 2.10 -1.25 -11.66
CA GLU A 91 3.15 -1.28 -12.68
C GLU A 91 2.68 -0.48 -13.89
N GLU A 92 3.49 0.50 -14.30
CA GLU A 92 3.16 1.41 -15.40
C GLU A 92 3.20 0.71 -16.76
N ASN A 93 3.88 -0.43 -16.85
CA ASN A 93 4.03 -1.18 -18.09
C ASN A 93 3.12 -2.41 -18.12
N SER A 94 2.38 -2.57 -19.20
CA SER A 94 1.61 -3.79 -19.46
C SER A 94 2.55 -4.95 -19.72
N GLN A 95 2.42 -6.03 -18.97
CA GLN A 95 3.18 -7.25 -19.12
C GLN A 95 2.24 -8.42 -19.38
N VAL A 96 2.65 -9.34 -20.25
CA VAL A 96 1.89 -10.56 -20.53
C VAL A 96 1.93 -11.45 -19.27
N GLY A 97 0.76 -11.94 -18.85
CA GLY A 97 0.64 -12.77 -17.66
C GLY A 97 0.50 -11.98 -16.37
N LEU A 98 0.49 -10.63 -16.41
CA LEU A 98 0.35 -9.79 -15.24
C LEU A 98 -0.94 -8.97 -15.32
N THR A 99 -1.72 -8.97 -14.25
CA THR A 99 -2.93 -8.14 -14.15
C THR A 99 -3.10 -7.56 -12.75
N THR A 100 -3.77 -6.42 -12.67
CA THR A 100 -4.09 -5.78 -11.39
C THR A 100 -5.47 -6.22 -10.93
N GLY A 101 -5.51 -6.89 -9.81
CA GLY A 101 -6.74 -7.22 -9.09
C GLY A 101 -7.08 -6.16 -8.04
N LEU A 102 -8.33 -6.16 -7.61
CA LEU A 102 -8.82 -5.33 -6.53
C LEU A 102 -9.19 -6.22 -5.34
N ALA A 103 -8.68 -5.89 -4.17
CA ALA A 103 -9.06 -6.54 -2.94
C ALA A 103 -9.67 -5.52 -1.98
N TRP A 104 -10.65 -5.98 -1.19
CA TRP A 104 -11.16 -5.24 -0.07
C TRP A 104 -10.55 -5.78 1.23
N THR A 105 -10.10 -4.89 2.09
CA THR A 105 -9.56 -5.22 3.41
C THR A 105 -10.23 -4.36 4.49
N GLU A 106 -10.06 -4.71 5.75
CA GLU A 106 -10.53 -3.90 6.89
C GLU A 106 -9.99 -2.45 6.87
N PHE A 107 -8.92 -2.22 6.14
CA PHE A 107 -8.25 -0.93 5.99
C PHE A 107 -8.65 -0.19 4.70
N GLY A 108 -9.53 -0.77 3.89
CA GLY A 108 -10.00 -0.22 2.62
C GLY A 108 -9.65 -1.07 1.41
N GLY A 109 -9.81 -0.50 0.21
CA GLY A 109 -9.43 -1.14 -1.04
C GLY A 109 -7.92 -1.21 -1.22
N GLU A 110 -7.43 -2.33 -1.76
CA GLU A 110 -6.02 -2.57 -2.06
C GLU A 110 -5.86 -3.11 -3.49
N LEU A 111 -4.79 -2.70 -4.14
CA LEU A 111 -4.40 -3.26 -5.43
C LEU A 111 -3.55 -4.49 -5.20
N LEU A 112 -3.88 -5.58 -5.90
CA LEU A 112 -3.10 -6.80 -5.92
C LEU A 112 -2.53 -7.02 -7.31
N VAL A 113 -1.27 -7.40 -7.39
CA VAL A 113 -0.69 -7.89 -8.63
C VAL A 113 -0.95 -9.39 -8.70
N ILE A 114 -1.62 -9.81 -9.77
CA ILE A 114 -1.90 -11.21 -10.08
C ILE A 114 -1.03 -11.58 -11.26
N GLU A 115 -0.20 -12.59 -11.07
CA GLU A 115 0.67 -13.12 -12.09
C GLU A 115 0.19 -14.51 -12.52
N ALA A 116 0.11 -14.75 -13.83
CA ALA A 116 -0.24 -16.02 -14.41
C ALA A 116 0.87 -16.50 -15.34
N SER A 117 1.43 -17.65 -15.05
CA SER A 117 2.46 -18.30 -15.86
C SER A 117 1.92 -19.57 -16.51
N ILE A 118 2.30 -19.80 -17.75
CA ILE A 118 1.92 -20.98 -18.52
C ILE A 118 3.17 -21.79 -18.81
N MET A 119 3.08 -23.08 -18.64
CA MET A 119 4.15 -24.02 -18.93
C MET A 119 3.60 -25.28 -19.61
N GLU A 120 4.44 -26.02 -20.34
CA GLU A 120 4.05 -27.33 -20.86
C GLU A 120 3.65 -28.26 -19.71
N GLY A 121 2.54 -28.98 -19.87
CA GLY A 121 2.03 -29.81 -18.80
C GLY A 121 0.82 -30.67 -19.18
N THR A 122 0.04 -31.05 -18.19
CA THR A 122 -1.06 -32.01 -18.31
C THR A 122 -2.43 -31.43 -17.96
N GLY A 123 -2.53 -30.13 -17.82
CA GLY A 123 -3.77 -29.42 -17.47
C GLY A 123 -3.90 -29.12 -15.97
N ARG A 124 -2.80 -29.08 -15.25
CA ARG A 124 -2.83 -28.73 -13.81
C ARG A 124 -2.97 -27.23 -13.62
N MET A 125 -3.71 -26.86 -12.58
CA MET A 125 -3.75 -25.50 -12.08
C MET A 125 -3.13 -25.46 -10.70
N VAL A 126 -2.13 -24.61 -10.53
CA VAL A 126 -1.45 -24.34 -9.25
C VAL A 126 -1.78 -22.91 -8.84
N MET A 127 -2.23 -22.74 -7.62
CA MET A 127 -2.52 -21.42 -7.06
C MET A 127 -1.65 -21.19 -5.83
N THR A 128 -1.01 -20.02 -5.73
CA THR A 128 -0.14 -19.63 -4.60
C THR A 128 -0.52 -18.26 -4.06
N GLY A 129 0.08 -17.83 -2.94
CA GLY A 129 -0.13 -16.48 -2.38
C GLY A 129 -1.14 -16.39 -1.24
N LYS A 130 -1.47 -17.50 -0.56
CA LYS A 130 -2.46 -17.53 0.55
C LYS A 130 -3.83 -16.97 0.13
N LEU A 131 -4.29 -17.36 -1.04
CA LEU A 131 -5.58 -16.96 -1.57
C LEU A 131 -6.72 -17.51 -0.71
N GLY A 132 -7.65 -16.64 -0.31
CA GLY A 132 -8.91 -17.08 0.30
C GLY A 132 -9.81 -17.78 -0.72
N ASP A 133 -10.83 -18.48 -0.23
CA ASP A 133 -11.73 -19.32 -1.05
C ASP A 133 -12.33 -18.56 -2.23
N VAL A 134 -12.81 -17.33 -2.02
CA VAL A 134 -13.40 -16.48 -3.07
C VAL A 134 -12.41 -16.19 -4.20
N MET A 135 -11.14 -15.96 -3.88
CA MET A 135 -10.12 -15.71 -4.91
C MET A 135 -9.76 -17.00 -5.66
N GLN A 136 -9.72 -18.14 -4.99
CA GLN A 136 -9.50 -19.43 -5.64
C GLN A 136 -10.65 -19.75 -6.61
N GLU A 137 -11.90 -19.52 -6.21
CA GLU A 137 -13.05 -19.66 -7.10
C GLU A 137 -12.98 -18.69 -8.28
N SER A 138 -12.54 -17.47 -8.06
CA SER A 138 -12.36 -16.48 -9.12
C SER A 138 -11.34 -16.92 -10.18
N VAL A 139 -10.22 -17.51 -9.76
CA VAL A 139 -9.21 -18.07 -10.69
C VAL A 139 -9.81 -19.24 -11.51
N GLN A 140 -10.58 -20.13 -10.88
CA GLN A 140 -11.27 -21.22 -11.57
C GLN A 140 -12.31 -20.71 -12.58
N ALA A 141 -13.07 -19.68 -12.18
CA ALA A 141 -14.04 -19.04 -13.06
C ALA A 141 -13.34 -18.36 -14.26
N ALA A 142 -12.20 -17.70 -14.04
CA ALA A 142 -11.40 -17.11 -15.11
C ALA A 142 -10.92 -18.15 -16.13
N LEU A 143 -10.40 -19.29 -15.66
CA LEU A 143 -10.03 -20.39 -16.57
C LEU A 143 -11.23 -20.91 -17.37
N SER A 144 -12.37 -21.10 -16.71
CA SER A 144 -13.61 -21.56 -17.36
C SER A 144 -14.06 -20.56 -18.43
N TYR A 145 -13.95 -19.26 -18.15
CA TYR A 145 -14.23 -18.20 -19.12
C TYR A 145 -13.33 -18.28 -20.36
N VAL A 146 -12.00 -18.43 -20.16
CA VAL A 146 -11.05 -18.55 -21.27
C VAL A 146 -11.31 -19.83 -22.08
N ARG A 147 -11.60 -20.96 -21.41
CA ARG A 147 -11.91 -22.24 -22.09
C ARG A 147 -13.14 -22.15 -22.98
N THR A 148 -14.21 -21.53 -22.51
CA THR A 148 -15.46 -21.39 -23.30
C THR A 148 -15.31 -20.46 -24.49
N ARG A 149 -14.30 -19.59 -24.48
CA ARG A 149 -14.00 -18.60 -25.52
C ARG A 149 -12.67 -18.84 -26.24
N ALA A 150 -12.14 -20.05 -26.15
CA ALA A 150 -10.82 -20.39 -26.70
C ALA A 150 -10.67 -19.96 -28.17
N GLU A 151 -11.68 -20.21 -28.98
CA GLU A 151 -11.67 -19.81 -30.42
C GLU A 151 -11.56 -18.29 -30.60
N GLN A 152 -12.24 -17.49 -29.75
CA GLN A 152 -12.17 -16.03 -29.83
C GLN A 152 -10.79 -15.51 -29.49
N PHE A 153 -10.06 -16.23 -28.63
CA PHE A 153 -8.67 -15.92 -28.24
C PHE A 153 -7.63 -16.57 -29.16
N GLY A 154 -8.04 -17.23 -30.24
CA GLY A 154 -7.11 -17.94 -31.15
C GLY A 154 -6.45 -19.18 -30.51
N LEU A 155 -7.03 -19.74 -29.45
CA LEU A 155 -6.51 -20.90 -28.76
C LEU A 155 -7.16 -22.19 -29.26
N PRO A 156 -6.42 -23.33 -29.35
CA PRO A 156 -7.01 -24.63 -29.63
C PRO A 156 -8.04 -25.02 -28.55
N LYS A 157 -9.14 -25.68 -28.94
CA LYS A 157 -10.20 -26.08 -28.00
C LYS A 157 -9.72 -26.94 -26.82
N ASN A 158 -8.60 -27.62 -26.96
CA ASN A 158 -8.01 -28.51 -25.95
C ASN A 158 -6.69 -27.96 -25.35
N PHE A 159 -6.41 -26.66 -25.51
CA PHE A 159 -5.18 -26.06 -25.05
C PHE A 159 -4.88 -26.37 -23.58
N TYR A 160 -5.91 -26.31 -22.73
CA TYR A 160 -5.82 -26.54 -21.28
C TYR A 160 -5.38 -27.95 -20.88
N LYS A 161 -5.38 -28.94 -21.81
CA LYS A 161 -4.89 -30.29 -21.56
C LYS A 161 -3.39 -30.46 -21.78
N LYS A 162 -2.75 -29.47 -22.40
CA LYS A 162 -1.34 -29.50 -22.81
C LYS A 162 -0.48 -28.49 -22.06
N ILE A 163 -1.07 -27.72 -21.18
CA ILE A 163 -0.38 -26.71 -20.41
C ILE A 163 -0.76 -26.83 -18.93
N ASP A 164 0.19 -26.56 -18.09
CA ASP A 164 -0.06 -26.26 -16.68
C ASP A 164 -0.08 -24.74 -16.47
N ILE A 165 -0.94 -24.27 -15.58
CA ILE A 165 -1.12 -22.85 -15.28
C ILE A 165 -0.81 -22.62 -13.82
N HIS A 166 0.04 -21.64 -13.53
CA HIS A 166 0.35 -21.18 -12.18
C HIS A 166 -0.12 -19.74 -12.01
N VAL A 167 -0.91 -19.49 -10.96
CA VAL A 167 -1.46 -18.18 -10.61
C VAL A 167 -1.12 -17.85 -9.17
#